data_6d6b22afc47e0fdc5b8ac80806a2f989
#
_entry.id   6d6b22afc47e0fdc5b8ac80806a2f989
#
_cell.length_a   1.000
_cell.length_b   1.000
_cell.length_c   1.000
_cell.angle_alpha   90.00
_cell.angle_beta   90.00
_cell.angle_gamma   90.00
#
_symmetry.space_group_name_H-M   'P 1'
#
loop_
_entity.id
_entity.type
_entity.pdbx_description
1 polymer ?
#
loop_
_entity_poly.entity_id
_entity_poly.type
_entity_poly.pdbx_seq_one_letter_code
_entity_poly.pdbx_strand_id
1 'polypeptide(L)'
;MKCMVIDGNSIINRAYYGIRPLTNREGLYTHAVFGFLTTLLRLKEEERPDALCVTFDLHAPTFRHKADAAYKATRKPMPEELRMQVPVLKEVLDTLNIPRYEMEGWEADDLIGTISRKCEAAGWDCVVVTGDKDSLQLITDHTKVKLVSTRMGQTTTKDMTPETFREQYGFDPIHMIDLKALMGDTSDNIPGVPGVGEKTAMDLIQKYGSVDAIYEKLPDIDAKPAAIKKLTAGEDAARHSYWLATIVTDAPLSFDPAENRVQEPTPAAYPLFLKLEFSKLIEKMGLRPEETA
;
A
#
# COMPACT_ATOMS: atom_id res chain seq x y z
N MET A 1 -10.41 -12.62 15.02
CA MET A 1 -9.18 -13.01 14.28
C MET A 1 -8.72 -11.83 13.45
N LYS A 2 -7.43 -11.75 13.20
CA LYS A 2 -6.80 -10.61 12.54
C LYS A 2 -5.93 -11.07 11.37
N CYS A 3 -6.10 -10.49 10.19
CA CYS A 3 -5.24 -10.68 9.03
C CYS A 3 -4.40 -9.43 8.80
N MET A 4 -3.08 -9.60 8.62
CA MET A 4 -2.18 -8.51 8.22
C MET A 4 -1.80 -8.68 6.76
N VAL A 5 -2.08 -7.67 5.94
CA VAL A 5 -1.68 -7.62 4.53
C VAL A 5 -0.64 -6.53 4.33
N ILE A 6 0.49 -6.88 3.75
CA ILE A 6 1.62 -5.97 3.52
C ILE A 6 1.72 -5.62 2.05
N ASP A 7 1.78 -4.34 1.76
CA ASP A 7 2.13 -3.80 0.45
C ASP A 7 3.63 -4.03 0.19
N GLY A 8 3.95 -5.09 -0.55
CA GLY A 8 5.32 -5.52 -0.78
C GLY A 8 6.16 -4.48 -1.50
N ASN A 9 5.61 -3.84 -2.51
CA ASN A 9 6.31 -2.81 -3.28
C ASN A 9 6.58 -1.56 -2.43
N SER A 10 5.60 -1.09 -1.67
CA SER A 10 5.77 0.07 -0.80
C SER A 10 6.84 -0.15 0.27
N ILE A 11 6.79 -1.30 0.95
CA ILE A 11 7.71 -1.56 2.07
C ILE A 11 9.13 -1.85 1.59
N ILE A 12 9.32 -2.59 0.48
CA ILE A 12 10.68 -2.81 -0.05
C ILE A 12 11.32 -1.53 -0.58
N ASN A 13 10.54 -0.64 -1.21
CA ASN A 13 11.02 0.68 -1.64
C ASN A 13 11.51 1.50 -0.45
N ARG A 14 10.75 1.55 0.64
CA ARG A 14 11.14 2.28 1.84
C ARG A 14 12.41 1.73 2.47
N ALA A 15 12.55 0.41 2.51
CA ALA A 15 13.76 -0.24 2.99
C ALA A 15 14.97 0.09 2.11
N TYR A 16 14.80 0.08 0.79
CA TYR A 16 15.86 0.41 -0.16
C TYR A 16 16.42 1.81 0.05
N TYR A 17 15.57 2.82 0.16
CA TYR A 17 15.99 4.21 0.35
C TYR A 17 16.34 4.56 1.80
N GLY A 18 15.84 3.79 2.75
CA GLY A 18 16.04 4.04 4.19
C GLY A 18 17.28 3.40 4.80
N ILE A 19 17.90 2.44 4.13
CA ILE A 19 19.04 1.67 4.63
C ILE A 19 20.24 1.87 3.70
N ARG A 20 21.43 1.94 4.28
CA ARG A 20 22.66 2.00 3.48
C ARG A 20 22.79 0.75 2.61
N PRO A 21 23.25 0.88 1.37
CA PRO A 21 23.50 -0.28 0.50
C PRO A 21 24.39 -1.32 1.18
N LEU A 22 23.91 -2.56 1.19
CA LEU A 22 24.65 -3.73 1.65
C LEU A 22 24.65 -4.77 0.54
N THR A 23 25.78 -5.45 0.39
CA THR A 23 25.94 -6.59 -0.52
C THR A 23 26.44 -7.79 0.25
N ASN A 24 26.07 -8.99 -0.19
CA ASN A 24 26.71 -10.21 0.25
C ASN A 24 28.07 -10.42 -0.46
N ARG A 25 28.80 -11.48 -0.11
CA ARG A 25 30.12 -11.79 -0.70
C ARG A 25 30.09 -12.05 -2.22
N GLU A 26 28.93 -12.41 -2.76
CA GLU A 26 28.71 -12.60 -4.19
C GLU A 26 28.39 -11.29 -4.93
N GLY A 27 28.32 -10.16 -4.21
CA GLY A 27 28.01 -8.84 -4.76
C GLY A 27 26.51 -8.58 -4.96
N LEU A 28 25.64 -9.44 -4.45
CA LEU A 28 24.19 -9.23 -4.50
C LEU A 28 23.78 -8.16 -3.47
N TYR A 29 23.05 -7.15 -3.92
CA TYR A 29 22.44 -6.19 -2.99
C TYR A 29 21.35 -6.85 -2.16
N THR A 30 21.38 -6.65 -0.84
CA THR A 30 20.52 -7.35 0.12
C THR A 30 19.82 -6.43 1.12
N HIS A 31 20.17 -5.13 1.15
CA HIS A 31 19.69 -4.20 2.17
C HIS A 31 18.18 -3.96 2.13
N ALA A 32 17.55 -3.95 0.96
CA ALA A 32 16.12 -3.76 0.85
C ALA A 32 15.35 -4.99 1.38
N VAL A 33 15.83 -6.20 1.08
CA VAL A 33 15.26 -7.44 1.62
C VAL A 33 15.45 -7.49 3.14
N PHE A 34 16.64 -7.15 3.63
CA PHE A 34 16.92 -7.09 5.07
C PHE A 34 15.99 -6.13 5.81
N GLY A 35 15.83 -4.92 5.27
CA GLY A 35 14.96 -3.91 5.87
C GLY A 35 13.48 -4.28 5.83
N PHE A 36 13.04 -4.91 4.74
CA PHE A 36 11.68 -5.45 4.63
C PHE A 36 11.43 -6.48 5.72
N LEU A 37 12.31 -7.48 5.86
CA LEU A 37 12.18 -8.53 6.88
C LEU A 37 12.23 -7.99 8.30
N THR A 38 13.09 -7.03 8.57
CA THR A 38 13.16 -6.38 9.87
C THR A 38 11.84 -5.68 10.22
N THR A 39 11.25 -4.98 9.26
CA THR A 39 9.95 -4.33 9.43
C THR A 39 8.84 -5.37 9.62
N LEU A 40 8.81 -6.40 8.79
CA LEU A 40 7.81 -7.48 8.86
C LEU A 40 7.83 -8.17 10.23
N LEU A 41 9.01 -8.54 10.74
CA LEU A 41 9.13 -9.22 12.02
C LEU A 41 8.66 -8.34 13.18
N ARG A 42 9.04 -7.06 13.16
CA ARG A 42 8.57 -6.09 14.15
C ARG A 42 7.05 -5.97 14.15
N LEU A 43 6.45 -5.80 12.97
CA LEU A 43 5.00 -5.67 12.84
C LEU A 43 4.25 -6.94 13.21
N LYS A 44 4.83 -8.11 12.90
CA LYS A 44 4.28 -9.41 13.33
C LYS A 44 4.27 -9.54 14.87
N GLU A 45 5.31 -9.06 15.55
CA GLU A 45 5.36 -9.02 17.01
C GLU A 45 4.34 -8.03 17.61
N GLU A 46 4.20 -6.84 17.01
CA GLU A 46 3.29 -5.78 17.48
C GLU A 46 1.82 -6.17 17.27
N GLU A 47 1.48 -6.64 16.08
CA GLU A 47 0.10 -6.89 15.67
C GLU A 47 -0.41 -8.29 16.04
N ARG A 48 0.49 -9.27 16.17
CA ARG A 48 0.18 -10.68 16.44
C ARG A 48 -0.95 -11.20 15.54
N PRO A 49 -0.80 -11.11 14.22
CA PRO A 49 -1.85 -11.53 13.31
C PRO A 49 -2.05 -13.05 13.32
N ASP A 50 -3.29 -13.48 13.12
CA ASP A 50 -3.63 -14.88 12.92
C ASP A 50 -3.32 -15.34 11.49
N ALA A 51 -3.37 -14.41 10.54
CA ALA A 51 -3.03 -14.61 9.13
C ALA A 51 -2.16 -13.47 8.59
N LEU A 52 -1.34 -13.76 7.60
CA LEU A 52 -0.37 -12.83 7.04
C LEU A 52 -0.18 -13.11 5.54
N CYS A 53 -0.20 -12.07 4.73
CA CYS A 53 0.15 -12.15 3.31
C CYS A 53 0.81 -10.85 2.82
N VAL A 54 1.43 -10.94 1.65
CA VAL A 54 2.10 -9.81 1.00
C VAL A 54 1.59 -9.68 -0.44
N THR A 55 1.30 -8.46 -0.87
CA THR A 55 0.89 -8.17 -2.26
C THR A 55 2.04 -7.54 -3.04
N PHE A 56 2.09 -7.81 -4.33
CA PHE A 56 3.04 -7.20 -5.26
C PHE A 56 2.35 -6.74 -6.53
N ASP A 57 2.91 -5.68 -7.13
CA ASP A 57 2.61 -5.31 -8.51
C ASP A 57 3.36 -6.24 -9.47
N LEU A 58 2.73 -6.57 -10.60
CA LEU A 58 3.41 -7.16 -11.73
C LEU A 58 3.91 -6.06 -12.68
N HIS A 59 4.99 -6.33 -13.38
CA HIS A 59 5.50 -5.43 -14.42
C HIS A 59 4.68 -5.60 -15.72
N ALA A 60 3.39 -5.26 -15.62
CA ALA A 60 2.44 -5.36 -16.73
C ALA A 60 1.42 -4.19 -16.65
N PRO A 61 0.88 -3.73 -17.77
CA PRO A 61 -0.16 -2.71 -17.77
C PRO A 61 -1.41 -3.19 -17.03
N THR A 62 -1.92 -2.33 -16.14
CA THR A 62 -3.19 -2.56 -15.45
C THR A 62 -4.36 -1.98 -16.24
N PHE A 63 -5.59 -2.22 -15.78
CA PHE A 63 -6.78 -1.65 -16.40
C PHE A 63 -6.77 -0.12 -16.44
N ARG A 64 -6.13 0.55 -15.43
CA ARG A 64 -5.97 2.01 -15.42
C ARG A 64 -5.02 2.49 -16.52
N HIS A 65 -3.91 1.81 -16.73
CA HIS A 65 -2.97 2.13 -17.81
C HIS A 65 -3.60 1.93 -19.21
N LYS A 66 -4.45 0.92 -19.36
CA LYS A 66 -5.17 0.67 -20.63
C LYS A 66 -6.22 1.74 -20.92
N ALA A 67 -6.85 2.29 -19.88
CA ALA A 67 -7.85 3.35 -20.02
C ALA A 67 -7.23 4.75 -20.13
N ASP A 68 -6.08 4.97 -19.50
CA ASP A 68 -5.38 6.25 -19.48
C ASP A 68 -3.85 6.04 -19.55
N ALA A 69 -3.30 6.31 -20.73
CA ALA A 69 -1.85 6.17 -20.96
C ALA A 69 -0.99 7.17 -20.14
N ALA A 70 -1.59 8.26 -19.65
CA ALA A 70 -0.92 9.25 -18.82
C ALA A 70 -0.80 8.80 -17.36
N TYR A 71 -1.64 7.84 -16.93
CA TYR A 71 -1.61 7.32 -15.55
C TYR A 71 -0.24 6.74 -15.22
N LYS A 72 0.39 7.23 -14.14
CA LYS A 72 1.74 6.86 -13.69
C LYS A 72 2.86 7.04 -14.71
N ALA A 73 2.61 7.71 -15.84
CA ALA A 73 3.59 7.88 -16.92
C ALA A 73 4.84 8.69 -16.50
N THR A 74 4.73 9.50 -15.47
CA THR A 74 5.84 10.33 -14.94
C THR A 74 6.70 9.62 -13.90
N ARG A 75 6.33 8.39 -13.48
CA ARG A 75 7.10 7.61 -12.52
C ARG A 75 8.47 7.22 -13.10
N LYS A 76 9.51 7.44 -12.30
CA LYS A 76 10.86 6.98 -12.65
C LYS A 76 10.91 5.44 -12.59
N PRO A 77 11.70 4.81 -13.47
CA PRO A 77 11.91 3.37 -13.41
C PRO A 77 12.56 2.96 -12.07
N MET A 78 12.25 1.76 -11.63
CA MET A 78 12.86 1.19 -10.42
C MET A 78 14.37 1.06 -10.62
N PRO A 79 15.20 1.51 -9.63
CA PRO A 79 16.64 1.29 -9.69
C PRO A 79 17.00 -0.18 -9.87
N GLU A 80 18.08 -0.46 -10.60
CA GLU A 80 18.51 -1.84 -10.90
C GLU A 80 18.76 -2.63 -9.63
N GLU A 81 19.44 -2.03 -8.65
CA GLU A 81 19.78 -2.67 -7.37
C GLU A 81 18.54 -3.05 -6.56
N LEU A 82 17.46 -2.29 -6.68
CA LEU A 82 16.18 -2.64 -6.07
C LEU A 82 15.45 -3.71 -6.87
N ARG A 83 15.47 -3.57 -8.21
CA ARG A 83 14.82 -4.53 -9.10
C ARG A 83 15.35 -5.95 -8.91
N MET A 84 16.66 -6.09 -8.68
CA MET A 84 17.30 -7.37 -8.38
C MET A 84 16.86 -7.97 -7.04
N GLN A 85 16.49 -7.17 -6.08
CA GLN A 85 16.10 -7.63 -4.73
C GLN A 85 14.65 -8.09 -4.65
N VAL A 86 13.77 -7.67 -5.56
CA VAL A 86 12.34 -8.07 -5.52
C VAL A 86 12.15 -9.58 -5.68
N PRO A 87 12.77 -10.25 -6.67
CA PRO A 87 12.70 -11.73 -6.78
C PRO A 87 13.28 -12.43 -5.56
N VAL A 88 14.37 -11.92 -4.99
CA VAL A 88 14.98 -12.46 -3.78
C VAL A 88 14.02 -12.37 -2.60
N LEU A 89 13.34 -11.23 -2.43
CA LEU A 89 12.31 -11.09 -1.40
C LEU A 89 11.18 -12.11 -1.58
N LYS A 90 10.71 -12.31 -2.80
CA LYS A 90 9.66 -13.30 -3.10
C LYS A 90 10.09 -14.70 -2.72
N GLU A 91 11.33 -15.10 -3.08
CA GLU A 91 11.89 -16.38 -2.68
C GLU A 91 11.98 -16.52 -1.15
N VAL A 92 12.45 -15.48 -0.47
CA VAL A 92 12.49 -15.46 1.00
C VAL A 92 11.10 -15.66 1.60
N LEU A 93 10.09 -14.93 1.12
CA LEU A 93 8.71 -15.08 1.60
C LEU A 93 8.16 -16.51 1.40
N ASP A 94 8.48 -17.12 0.25
CA ASP A 94 8.09 -18.50 -0.03
C ASP A 94 8.73 -19.47 0.98
N THR A 95 10.02 -19.31 1.31
CA THR A 95 10.68 -20.14 2.34
C THR A 95 10.15 -19.89 3.74
N LEU A 96 9.60 -18.72 4.01
CA LEU A 96 8.97 -18.40 5.29
C LEU A 96 7.50 -18.82 5.40
N ASN A 97 6.96 -19.52 4.39
CA ASN A 97 5.53 -19.85 4.29
C ASN A 97 4.62 -18.62 4.41
N ILE A 98 5.05 -17.49 3.87
CA ILE A 98 4.24 -16.27 3.82
C ILE A 98 3.61 -16.17 2.43
N PRO A 99 2.28 -16.36 2.31
CA PRO A 99 1.59 -16.24 1.04
C PRO A 99 1.78 -14.87 0.41
N ARG A 100 1.97 -14.84 -0.91
CA ARG A 100 2.07 -13.61 -1.69
C ARG A 100 1.07 -13.63 -2.84
N TYR A 101 0.53 -12.46 -3.14
CA TYR A 101 -0.49 -12.25 -4.16
C TYR A 101 -0.04 -11.21 -5.15
N GLU A 102 -0.14 -11.55 -6.41
CA GLU A 102 0.07 -10.67 -7.56
C GLU A 102 -0.87 -11.13 -8.68
N MET A 103 -1.39 -10.20 -9.46
CA MET A 103 -2.37 -10.51 -10.49
C MET A 103 -2.19 -9.59 -11.70
N GLU A 104 -2.06 -10.19 -12.88
CA GLU A 104 -1.94 -9.43 -14.12
C GLU A 104 -3.20 -8.57 -14.37
N GLY A 105 -2.97 -7.33 -14.77
CA GLY A 105 -4.03 -6.35 -15.04
C GLY A 105 -4.52 -5.59 -13.81
N TRP A 106 -4.07 -5.95 -12.61
CA TRP A 106 -4.44 -5.32 -11.33
C TRP A 106 -3.22 -4.79 -10.60
N GLU A 107 -3.42 -3.73 -9.84
CA GLU A 107 -2.38 -3.19 -8.97
C GLU A 107 -2.41 -3.89 -7.59
N ALA A 108 -1.27 -3.88 -6.91
CA ALA A 108 -1.18 -4.39 -5.54
C ALA A 108 -2.23 -3.75 -4.61
N ASP A 109 -2.51 -2.46 -4.79
CA ASP A 109 -3.52 -1.73 -4.01
C ASP A 109 -4.93 -2.30 -4.19
N ASP A 110 -5.29 -2.71 -5.41
CA ASP A 110 -6.59 -3.34 -5.69
C ASP A 110 -6.68 -4.73 -5.02
N LEU A 111 -5.58 -5.46 -4.98
CA LEU A 111 -5.51 -6.72 -4.26
C LEU A 111 -5.63 -6.50 -2.74
N ILE A 112 -4.97 -5.49 -2.20
CA ILE A 112 -5.10 -5.10 -0.78
C ILE A 112 -6.54 -4.73 -0.45
N GLY A 113 -7.17 -3.89 -1.27
CA GLY A 113 -8.57 -3.51 -1.11
C GLY A 113 -9.51 -4.71 -1.12
N THR A 114 -9.30 -5.62 -2.05
CA THR A 114 -10.09 -6.86 -2.15
C THR A 114 -9.87 -7.78 -0.96
N ILE A 115 -8.61 -7.99 -0.54
CA ILE A 115 -8.27 -8.79 0.65
C ILE A 115 -8.92 -8.21 1.89
N SER A 116 -8.85 -6.89 2.10
CA SER A 116 -9.45 -6.25 3.27
C SER A 116 -10.96 -6.51 3.35
N ARG A 117 -11.68 -6.40 2.24
CA ARG A 117 -13.13 -6.66 2.21
C ARG A 117 -13.48 -8.13 2.37
N LYS A 118 -12.66 -9.04 1.86
CA LYS A 118 -12.82 -10.48 2.10
C LYS A 118 -12.56 -10.86 3.56
N CYS A 119 -11.60 -10.22 4.22
CA CYS A 119 -11.40 -10.39 5.67
C CYS A 119 -12.64 -9.96 6.45
N GLU A 120 -13.17 -8.77 6.18
CA GLU A 120 -14.38 -8.27 6.83
C GLU A 120 -15.59 -9.18 6.60
N ALA A 121 -15.80 -9.65 5.37
CA ALA A 121 -16.86 -10.60 5.04
C ALA A 121 -16.74 -11.93 5.78
N ALA A 122 -15.53 -12.35 6.10
CA ALA A 122 -15.25 -13.55 6.90
C ALA A 122 -15.30 -13.32 8.43
N GLY A 123 -15.62 -12.09 8.87
CA GLY A 123 -15.66 -11.72 10.29
C GLY A 123 -14.27 -11.50 10.91
N TRP A 124 -13.27 -11.18 10.10
CA TRP A 124 -11.91 -10.89 10.54
C TRP A 124 -11.63 -9.38 10.52
N ASP A 125 -10.79 -8.92 11.44
CA ASP A 125 -10.17 -7.60 11.31
C ASP A 125 -9.01 -7.67 10.33
N CYS A 126 -8.74 -6.54 9.66
CA CYS A 126 -7.65 -6.42 8.71
C CYS A 126 -6.71 -5.28 9.09
N VAL A 127 -5.41 -5.54 9.02
CA VAL A 127 -4.35 -4.52 9.16
C VAL A 127 -3.65 -4.40 7.82
N VAL A 128 -3.82 -3.26 7.17
CA VAL A 128 -3.11 -2.92 5.93
C VAL A 128 -1.81 -2.21 6.28
N VAL A 129 -0.68 -2.77 5.86
CA VAL A 129 0.65 -2.19 6.09
C VAL A 129 1.17 -1.61 4.77
N THR A 130 1.27 -0.31 4.70
CA THR A 130 1.73 0.41 3.51
C THR A 130 2.33 1.76 3.87
N GLY A 131 3.12 2.34 2.99
CA GLY A 131 3.52 3.74 3.08
C GLY A 131 2.70 4.65 2.19
N ASP A 132 1.73 4.11 1.46
CA ASP A 132 0.88 4.85 0.54
C ASP A 132 -0.40 5.31 1.23
N LYS A 133 -0.63 6.63 1.21
CA LYS A 133 -1.84 7.24 1.79
C LYS A 133 -3.12 6.93 1.01
N ASP A 134 -3.02 6.41 -0.21
CA ASP A 134 -4.19 6.02 -0.98
C ASP A 134 -4.97 4.90 -0.31
N SER A 135 -4.26 4.03 0.39
CA SER A 135 -4.88 2.96 1.18
C SER A 135 -5.74 3.46 2.34
N LEU A 136 -5.63 4.75 2.74
CA LEU A 136 -6.47 5.32 3.80
C LEU A 136 -7.96 5.27 3.44
N GLN A 137 -8.32 5.25 2.16
CA GLN A 137 -9.70 5.06 1.72
C GLN A 137 -10.30 3.70 2.13
N LEU A 138 -9.46 2.72 2.49
CA LEU A 138 -9.88 1.37 2.88
C LEU A 138 -10.27 1.26 4.35
N ILE A 139 -9.99 2.27 5.16
CA ILE A 139 -10.25 2.24 6.60
C ILE A 139 -11.75 2.09 6.88
N THR A 140 -12.08 1.14 7.73
CA THR A 140 -13.43 0.89 8.27
C THR A 140 -13.32 0.58 9.76
N ASP A 141 -14.43 0.22 10.40
CA ASP A 141 -14.41 -0.24 11.80
C ASP A 141 -13.64 -1.56 12.00
N HIS A 142 -13.40 -2.31 10.92
CA HIS A 142 -12.70 -3.61 10.93
C HIS A 142 -11.38 -3.60 10.15
N THR A 143 -11.09 -2.55 9.41
CA THR A 143 -9.82 -2.38 8.68
C THR A 143 -9.12 -1.13 9.12
N LYS A 144 -7.92 -1.27 9.68
CA LYS A 144 -7.02 -0.13 9.94
C LYS A 144 -5.85 -0.14 8.96
N VAL A 145 -5.27 1.04 8.74
CA VAL A 145 -4.05 1.20 7.95
C VAL A 145 -2.90 1.59 8.87
N LYS A 146 -1.87 0.78 8.86
CA LYS A 146 -0.59 1.09 9.52
C LYS A 146 0.31 1.75 8.49
N LEU A 147 0.40 3.08 8.54
CA LEU A 147 1.27 3.87 7.66
C LEU A 147 2.72 3.75 8.11
N VAL A 148 3.55 3.28 7.20
CA VAL A 148 4.99 3.15 7.39
C VAL A 148 5.70 4.35 6.77
N SER A 149 6.55 5.00 7.53
CA SER A 149 7.44 6.04 7.02
C SER A 149 8.88 5.78 7.45
N THR A 150 9.82 6.06 6.56
CA THR A 150 11.25 5.94 6.86
C THR A 150 11.90 7.30 6.66
N ARG A 151 12.54 7.81 7.72
CA ARG A 151 13.29 9.06 7.68
C ARG A 151 14.63 8.83 8.37
N MET A 152 15.72 9.24 7.71
CA MET A 152 17.09 9.18 8.27
C MET A 152 17.45 7.77 8.81
N GLY A 153 17.07 6.73 8.09
CA GLY A 153 17.32 5.33 8.49
C GLY A 153 16.40 4.77 9.59
N GLN A 154 15.46 5.58 10.09
CA GLN A 154 14.49 5.14 11.08
C GLN A 154 13.13 4.90 10.43
N THR A 155 12.59 3.71 10.65
CA THR A 155 11.24 3.33 10.21
C THR A 155 10.26 3.47 11.37
N THR A 156 9.26 4.32 11.19
CA THR A 156 8.18 4.56 12.13
C THR A 156 6.85 4.15 11.52
N THR A 157 5.88 3.85 12.36
CA THR A 157 4.52 3.51 11.93
C THR A 157 3.50 4.36 12.66
N LYS A 158 2.41 4.66 11.97
CA LYS A 158 1.24 5.35 12.53
C LYS A 158 -0.01 4.55 12.22
N ASP A 159 -0.76 4.18 13.26
CA ASP A 159 -2.05 3.52 13.09
C ASP A 159 -3.12 4.54 12.71
N MET A 160 -3.76 4.31 11.57
CA MET A 160 -4.87 5.10 11.06
C MET A 160 -6.15 4.29 11.18
N THR A 161 -7.00 4.74 12.09
CA THR A 161 -8.34 4.22 12.36
C THR A 161 -9.39 5.23 11.87
N PRO A 162 -10.70 4.92 11.84
CA PRO A 162 -11.71 5.90 11.52
C PRO A 162 -11.60 7.17 12.38
N GLU A 163 -11.33 7.02 13.67
CA GLU A 163 -11.23 8.14 14.63
C GLU A 163 -10.02 9.02 14.32
N THR A 164 -8.83 8.42 14.18
CA THR A 164 -7.60 9.18 13.89
C THR A 164 -7.63 9.82 12.52
N PHE A 165 -8.29 9.18 11.54
CA PHE A 165 -8.49 9.76 10.23
C PHE A 165 -9.39 10.99 10.27
N ARG A 166 -10.56 10.90 10.95
CA ARG A 166 -11.47 12.04 11.11
C ARG A 166 -10.83 13.20 11.85
N GLU A 167 -10.06 12.94 12.89
CA GLU A 167 -9.30 13.97 13.61
C GLU A 167 -8.32 14.70 12.70
N GLN A 168 -7.64 13.97 11.81
CA GLN A 168 -6.63 14.55 10.91
C GLN A 168 -7.25 15.25 9.70
N TYR A 169 -8.28 14.69 9.09
CA TYR A 169 -8.83 15.14 7.81
C TYR A 169 -10.19 15.86 7.92
N GLY A 170 -10.98 15.61 8.96
CA GLY A 170 -12.28 16.23 9.16
C GLY A 170 -13.43 15.65 8.33
N PHE A 171 -13.23 14.46 7.74
CA PHE A 171 -14.24 13.71 6.99
C PHE A 171 -13.99 12.20 7.10
N ASP A 172 -14.88 11.37 6.59
CA ASP A 172 -14.72 9.92 6.63
C ASP A 172 -13.67 9.38 5.66
N PRO A 173 -13.01 8.26 5.99
CA PRO A 173 -11.90 7.71 5.17
C PRO A 173 -12.22 7.49 3.70
N ILE A 174 -13.44 7.08 3.37
CA ILE A 174 -13.84 6.85 1.98
C ILE A 174 -13.70 8.12 1.10
N HIS A 175 -13.83 9.30 1.69
CA HIS A 175 -13.71 10.58 1.00
C HIS A 175 -12.28 11.02 0.71
N MET A 176 -11.28 10.19 1.06
CA MET A 176 -9.93 10.36 0.52
C MET A 176 -9.93 10.29 -1.01
N ILE A 177 -10.83 9.50 -1.60
CA ILE A 177 -11.03 9.42 -3.05
C ILE A 177 -11.49 10.76 -3.60
N ASP A 178 -12.48 11.38 -2.95
CA ASP A 178 -13.01 12.71 -3.32
C ASP A 178 -11.96 13.80 -3.22
N LEU A 179 -11.15 13.77 -2.16
CA LEU A 179 -10.04 14.70 -1.98
C LEU A 179 -9.06 14.63 -3.16
N LYS A 180 -8.65 13.41 -3.53
CA LYS A 180 -7.75 13.20 -4.68
C LYS A 180 -8.39 13.53 -6.02
N ALA A 181 -9.69 13.31 -6.16
CA ALA A 181 -10.41 13.71 -7.36
C ALA A 181 -10.35 15.23 -7.62
N LEU A 182 -10.32 16.03 -6.56
CA LEU A 182 -10.22 17.49 -6.66
C LEU A 182 -8.78 17.99 -6.78
N MET A 183 -7.89 17.55 -5.89
CA MET A 183 -6.51 18.07 -5.85
C MET A 183 -5.55 17.38 -6.82
N GLY A 184 -5.91 16.20 -7.31
CA GLY A 184 -5.03 15.34 -8.10
C GLY A 184 -3.94 14.68 -7.26
N ASP A 185 -3.05 13.99 -7.96
CA ASP A 185 -1.87 13.35 -7.39
C ASP A 185 -0.73 13.36 -8.41
N THR A 186 0.30 14.15 -8.15
CA THR A 186 1.44 14.28 -9.06
C THR A 186 2.27 13.00 -9.16
N SER A 187 2.32 12.19 -8.09
CA SER A 187 3.09 10.93 -8.09
C SER A 187 2.49 9.88 -9.03
N ASP A 188 1.18 9.88 -9.17
CA ASP A 188 0.43 8.97 -10.05
C ASP A 188 -0.03 9.62 -11.36
N ASN A 189 0.36 10.89 -11.53
CA ASN A 189 -0.06 11.70 -12.68
C ASN A 189 -1.59 11.77 -12.82
N ILE A 190 -2.28 11.87 -11.69
CA ILE A 190 -3.72 12.10 -11.62
C ILE A 190 -3.96 13.61 -11.67
N PRO A 191 -4.74 14.13 -12.66
CA PRO A 191 -4.82 15.57 -12.89
C PRO A 191 -5.56 16.34 -11.79
N GLY A 192 -6.60 15.77 -11.21
CA GLY A 192 -7.52 16.52 -10.38
C GLY A 192 -8.23 17.62 -11.17
N VAL A 193 -8.80 18.57 -10.46
CA VAL A 193 -9.34 19.80 -11.07
C VAL A 193 -8.20 20.80 -11.27
N PRO A 194 -7.88 21.21 -12.49
CA PRO A 194 -6.79 22.15 -12.75
C PRO A 194 -6.91 23.43 -11.91
N GLY A 195 -5.86 23.74 -11.16
CA GLY A 195 -5.79 24.93 -10.31
C GLY A 195 -6.46 24.80 -8.93
N VAL A 196 -7.02 23.64 -8.58
CA VAL A 196 -7.51 23.34 -7.24
C VAL A 196 -6.41 22.61 -6.47
N GLY A 197 -5.87 23.24 -5.43
CA GLY A 197 -4.85 22.66 -4.56
C GLY A 197 -5.44 21.97 -3.35
N GLU A 198 -4.55 21.36 -2.54
CA GLU A 198 -4.91 20.59 -1.36
C GLU A 198 -5.79 21.38 -0.37
N LYS A 199 -5.42 22.63 -0.07
CA LYS A 199 -6.17 23.46 0.90
C LYS A 199 -7.61 23.69 0.48
N THR A 200 -7.83 24.05 -0.78
CA THR A 200 -9.18 24.26 -1.33
C THR A 200 -9.97 22.97 -1.39
N ALA A 201 -9.33 21.88 -1.84
CA ALA A 201 -9.95 20.57 -1.89
C ALA A 201 -10.35 20.07 -0.51
N MET A 202 -9.48 20.18 0.50
CA MET A 202 -9.78 19.83 1.90
C MET A 202 -10.98 20.61 2.44
N ASP A 203 -11.00 21.92 2.23
CA ASP A 203 -12.11 22.79 2.70
C ASP A 203 -13.44 22.38 2.07
N LEU A 204 -13.45 22.10 0.78
CA LEU A 204 -14.65 21.67 0.06
C LEU A 204 -15.16 20.29 0.51
N ILE A 205 -14.28 19.33 0.70
CA ILE A 205 -14.68 17.99 1.16
C ILE A 205 -15.14 18.04 2.63
N GLN A 206 -14.50 18.83 3.48
CA GLN A 206 -14.96 19.03 4.86
C GLN A 206 -16.35 19.66 4.93
N LYS A 207 -16.67 20.60 4.03
CA LYS A 207 -17.98 21.28 3.98
C LYS A 207 -19.07 20.43 3.32
N TYR A 208 -18.78 19.77 2.24
CA TYR A 208 -19.78 19.13 1.36
C TYR A 208 -19.70 17.60 1.33
N GLY A 209 -18.61 17.02 1.78
CA GLY A 209 -18.42 15.58 1.93
C GLY A 209 -17.92 14.86 0.67
N SER A 210 -18.46 15.16 -0.50
CA SER A 210 -18.15 14.43 -1.71
C SER A 210 -18.10 15.32 -2.96
N VAL A 211 -17.45 14.82 -4.00
CA VAL A 211 -17.43 15.45 -5.34
C VAL A 211 -18.87 15.59 -5.87
N ASP A 212 -19.69 14.55 -5.74
CA ASP A 212 -21.08 14.58 -6.18
C ASP A 212 -21.86 15.70 -5.49
N ALA A 213 -21.77 15.83 -4.16
CA ALA A 213 -22.44 16.87 -3.40
C ALA A 213 -21.97 18.28 -3.81
N ILE A 214 -20.67 18.45 -4.13
CA ILE A 214 -20.14 19.72 -4.60
C ILE A 214 -20.78 20.10 -5.95
N TYR A 215 -20.78 19.18 -6.91
CA TYR A 215 -21.30 19.44 -8.26
C TYR A 215 -22.83 19.59 -8.29
N GLU A 216 -23.56 18.89 -7.43
CA GLU A 216 -25.00 19.08 -7.27
C GLU A 216 -25.36 20.49 -6.77
N LYS A 217 -24.51 21.09 -5.95
CA LYS A 217 -24.72 22.40 -5.35
C LYS A 217 -24.09 23.56 -6.11
N LEU A 218 -23.28 23.30 -7.14
CA LEU A 218 -22.78 24.37 -7.99
C LEU A 218 -23.93 25.11 -8.71
N PRO A 219 -23.88 26.46 -8.78
CA PRO A 219 -22.85 27.40 -8.36
C PRO A 219 -22.96 27.92 -6.92
N ASP A 220 -23.86 27.40 -6.11
CA ASP A 220 -24.25 27.97 -4.80
C ASP A 220 -23.37 27.52 -3.62
N ILE A 221 -22.21 26.90 -3.91
CA ILE A 221 -21.26 26.51 -2.87
C ILE A 221 -20.54 27.72 -2.25
N ASP A 222 -20.24 27.61 -0.95
CA ASP A 222 -19.42 28.58 -0.23
C ASP A 222 -17.94 28.45 -0.63
N ALA A 223 -17.57 29.06 -1.74
CA ALA A 223 -16.22 29.10 -2.26
C ALA A 223 -15.98 30.40 -3.02
N LYS A 224 -14.69 30.72 -3.22
CA LYS A 224 -14.32 31.90 -4.02
C LYS A 224 -14.79 31.73 -5.48
N PRO A 225 -15.23 32.80 -6.15
CA PRO A 225 -15.67 32.74 -7.54
C PRO A 225 -14.67 32.09 -8.49
N ALA A 226 -13.36 32.29 -8.26
CA ALA A 226 -12.30 31.64 -9.04
C ALA A 226 -12.29 30.12 -8.86
N ALA A 227 -12.55 29.62 -7.65
CA ALA A 227 -12.65 28.19 -7.38
C ALA A 227 -13.90 27.58 -8.04
N ILE A 228 -15.03 28.25 -7.97
CA ILE A 228 -16.29 27.84 -8.64
C ILE A 228 -16.07 27.73 -10.15
N LYS A 229 -15.39 28.71 -10.76
CA LYS A 229 -15.06 28.70 -12.17
C LYS A 229 -14.18 27.49 -12.55
N LYS A 230 -13.16 27.20 -11.74
CA LYS A 230 -12.27 26.05 -11.96
C LYS A 230 -13.01 24.73 -11.84
N LEU A 231 -13.84 24.58 -10.82
CA LEU A 231 -14.67 23.39 -10.62
C LEU A 231 -15.63 23.17 -11.79
N THR A 232 -16.32 24.23 -12.22
CA THR A 232 -17.24 24.16 -13.37
C THR A 232 -16.56 23.71 -14.63
N ALA A 233 -15.38 24.26 -14.94
CA ALA A 233 -14.59 23.88 -16.11
C ALA A 233 -13.95 22.48 -15.99
N GLY A 234 -13.70 22.00 -14.77
CA GLY A 234 -12.93 20.78 -14.48
C GLY A 234 -13.76 19.59 -14.03
N GLU A 235 -15.08 19.57 -14.23
CA GLU A 235 -15.92 18.45 -13.77
C GLU A 235 -15.51 17.10 -14.36
N ASP A 236 -15.27 17.04 -15.67
CA ASP A 236 -14.83 15.79 -16.32
C ASP A 236 -13.50 15.29 -15.76
N ALA A 237 -12.57 16.23 -15.52
CA ALA A 237 -11.27 15.90 -14.90
C ALA A 237 -11.42 15.40 -13.46
N ALA A 238 -12.32 15.98 -12.67
CA ALA A 238 -12.63 15.52 -11.32
C ALA A 238 -13.20 14.10 -11.31
N ARG A 239 -14.15 13.81 -12.19
CA ARG A 239 -14.78 12.48 -12.27
C ARG A 239 -13.81 11.42 -12.78
N HIS A 240 -12.98 11.75 -13.77
CA HIS A 240 -11.93 10.86 -14.23
C HIS A 240 -10.87 10.60 -13.14
N SER A 241 -10.46 11.64 -12.43
CA SER A 241 -9.52 11.53 -11.31
C SER A 241 -10.10 10.70 -10.15
N TYR A 242 -11.40 10.83 -9.87
CA TYR A 242 -12.10 9.99 -8.91
C TYR A 242 -11.99 8.51 -9.27
N TRP A 243 -12.24 8.17 -10.52
CA TRP A 243 -12.12 6.81 -11.02
C TRP A 243 -10.68 6.28 -10.91
N LEU A 244 -9.69 7.07 -11.31
CA LEU A 244 -8.27 6.69 -11.19
C LEU A 244 -7.83 6.46 -9.74
N ALA A 245 -8.29 7.30 -8.81
CA ALA A 245 -7.92 7.25 -7.40
C ALA A 245 -8.65 6.15 -6.61
N THR A 246 -9.72 5.58 -7.15
CA THR A 246 -10.52 4.57 -6.46
C THR A 246 -9.83 3.21 -6.50
N ILE A 247 -9.52 2.66 -5.33
CA ILE A 247 -9.03 1.29 -5.18
C ILE A 247 -10.20 0.33 -5.39
N VAL A 248 -10.03 -0.66 -6.27
CA VAL A 248 -11.00 -1.72 -6.47
C VAL A 248 -10.97 -2.68 -5.28
N THR A 249 -12.15 -3.04 -4.77
CA THR A 249 -12.29 -3.91 -3.60
C THR A 249 -12.94 -5.25 -3.90
N ASP A 250 -13.20 -5.53 -5.17
CA ASP A 250 -13.85 -6.75 -5.68
C ASP A 250 -13.13 -7.35 -6.89
N ALA A 251 -11.79 -7.21 -6.93
CA ALA A 251 -10.96 -7.86 -7.95
C ALA A 251 -11.20 -9.39 -7.93
N PRO A 252 -11.04 -10.08 -9.07
CA PRO A 252 -11.31 -11.53 -9.17
C PRO A 252 -10.20 -12.36 -8.52
N LEU A 253 -9.87 -12.04 -7.29
CA LEU A 253 -8.86 -12.70 -6.47
C LEU A 253 -9.52 -13.78 -5.60
N SER A 254 -9.03 -15.01 -5.71
CA SER A 254 -9.38 -16.07 -4.76
C SER A 254 -8.57 -15.86 -3.47
N PHE A 255 -9.26 -15.59 -2.38
CA PHE A 255 -8.63 -15.35 -1.07
C PHE A 255 -9.58 -15.72 0.05
N ASP A 256 -9.07 -16.49 1.01
CA ASP A 256 -9.70 -16.77 2.29
C ASP A 256 -8.67 -16.51 3.40
N PRO A 257 -8.93 -15.63 4.39
CA PRO A 257 -7.98 -15.38 5.47
C PRO A 257 -7.63 -16.65 6.25
N ALA A 258 -8.52 -17.62 6.35
CA ALA A 258 -8.25 -18.88 7.04
C ALA A 258 -7.17 -19.74 6.36
N GLU A 259 -7.00 -19.60 5.04
CA GLU A 259 -5.96 -20.29 4.26
C GLU A 259 -4.58 -19.60 4.35
N ASN A 260 -4.54 -18.39 4.88
CA ASN A 260 -3.33 -17.55 5.00
C ASN A 260 -2.80 -17.49 6.45
N ARG A 261 -3.11 -18.45 7.26
CA ARG A 261 -2.65 -18.47 8.66
C ARG A 261 -1.13 -18.45 8.74
N VAL A 262 -0.63 -17.74 9.75
CA VAL A 262 0.80 -17.69 10.06
C VAL A 262 1.31 -19.10 10.28
N GLN A 263 2.38 -19.46 9.58
CA GLN A 263 3.04 -20.76 9.61
C GLN A 263 4.51 -20.62 9.99
N GLU A 264 5.11 -21.75 10.39
CA GLU A 264 6.54 -21.83 10.61
C GLU A 264 7.31 -21.80 9.27
N PRO A 265 8.54 -21.23 9.25
CA PRO A 265 9.41 -21.30 8.09
C PRO A 265 9.68 -22.73 7.63
N THR A 266 9.89 -22.89 6.32
CA THR A 266 10.35 -24.17 5.77
C THR A 266 11.84 -24.37 6.06
N PRO A 267 12.36 -25.62 5.98
CA PRO A 267 13.79 -25.89 6.11
C PRO A 267 14.66 -25.12 5.12
N ALA A 268 14.13 -24.77 3.94
CA ALA A 268 14.83 -23.99 2.92
C ALA A 268 15.15 -22.55 3.34
N ALA A 269 14.52 -22.01 4.39
CA ALA A 269 14.79 -20.68 4.89
C ALA A 269 16.24 -20.53 5.41
N TYR A 270 16.73 -21.51 6.16
CA TYR A 270 18.06 -21.44 6.77
C TYR A 270 19.19 -21.28 5.72
N PRO A 271 19.34 -22.14 4.71
CA PRO A 271 20.40 -22.00 3.71
C PRO A 271 20.26 -20.73 2.87
N LEU A 272 19.05 -20.28 2.57
CA LEU A 272 18.82 -19.00 1.87
C LEU A 272 19.29 -17.82 2.68
N PHE A 273 18.95 -17.77 3.97
CA PHE A 273 19.39 -16.67 4.87
C PHE A 273 20.90 -16.68 5.10
N LEU A 274 21.54 -17.86 5.11
CA LEU A 274 23.01 -17.97 5.12
C LEU A 274 23.63 -17.37 3.86
N LYS A 275 23.09 -17.69 2.69
CA LYS A 275 23.54 -17.14 1.40
C LYS A 275 23.38 -15.61 1.37
N LEU A 276 22.34 -15.07 1.95
CA LEU A 276 22.10 -13.64 2.06
C LEU A 276 22.91 -12.96 3.17
N GLU A 277 23.64 -13.75 3.98
CA GLU A 277 24.44 -13.28 5.12
C GLU A 277 23.60 -12.59 6.22
N PHE A 278 22.37 -13.06 6.41
CA PHE A 278 21.40 -12.52 7.40
C PHE A 278 21.53 -13.15 8.79
N SER A 279 22.75 -13.21 9.33
CA SER A 279 23.04 -13.89 10.61
C SER A 279 22.14 -13.44 11.77
N LYS A 280 21.88 -12.13 11.89
CA LYS A 280 21.00 -11.59 12.94
C LYS A 280 19.55 -12.03 12.78
N LEU A 281 19.07 -12.17 11.55
CA LEU A 281 17.71 -12.64 11.26
C LEU A 281 17.58 -14.14 11.51
N ILE A 282 18.62 -14.93 11.18
CA ILE A 282 18.69 -16.36 11.51
C ILE A 282 18.52 -16.56 13.01
N GLU A 283 19.30 -15.81 13.80
CA GLU A 283 19.23 -15.86 15.27
C GLU A 283 17.86 -15.42 15.79
N LYS A 284 17.39 -14.26 15.35
CA LYS A 284 16.11 -13.69 15.78
C LYS A 284 14.92 -14.60 15.48
N MET A 285 14.95 -15.27 14.33
CA MET A 285 13.87 -16.17 13.88
C MET A 285 14.05 -17.62 14.36
N GLY A 286 15.19 -17.93 14.99
CA GLY A 286 15.49 -19.29 15.43
C GLY A 286 15.64 -20.29 14.28
N LEU A 287 16.05 -19.83 13.09
CA LEU A 287 16.25 -20.71 11.93
C LEU A 287 17.41 -21.67 12.18
N ARG A 288 17.26 -22.93 11.82
CA ARG A 288 18.26 -23.98 12.02
C ARG A 288 18.44 -24.79 10.73
N PRO A 289 19.63 -25.40 10.55
CA PRO A 289 19.81 -26.38 9.46
C PRO A 289 18.81 -27.53 9.64
N GLU A 290 18.43 -28.13 8.52
CA GLU A 290 17.65 -29.35 8.53
C GLU A 290 18.45 -30.45 9.27
N GLU A 291 17.84 -31.09 10.27
CA GLU A 291 18.45 -32.24 10.92
C GLU A 291 18.50 -33.37 9.89
N THR A 292 19.70 -33.68 9.41
CA THR A 292 19.94 -34.90 8.60
C THR A 292 19.64 -36.11 9.47
N ALA A 293 18.55 -36.81 9.15
CA ALA A 293 18.16 -38.06 9.78
C ALA A 293 19.20 -39.14 9.56
#